data_91640c0c34091e0fa7bf7977a467bdab
#
_entry.id   91640c0c34091e0fa7bf7977a467bdab
#
_cell.length_a   1.000
_cell.length_b   1.000
_cell.length_c   1.000
_cell.angle_alpha   90.00
_cell.angle_beta   90.00
_cell.angle_gamma   90.00
#
_symmetry.space_group_name_H-M   'P 1'
#
loop_
_entity.id
_entity.type
_entity.pdbx_description
1 polymer ?
#
loop_
_entity_poly.entity_id
_entity_poly.type
_entity_poly.pdbx_seq_one_letter_code
_entity_poly.pdbx_strand_id
1 'polypeptide(L)'
;MKEIHKLEGGTTRRRLVQAGLGAAGLSALPLTTALAQTGEIVVGAAPPITGVFAFAGVGLHQGLGDYCEWRNANGGVAGRKLRYIGEDSAYKMDQAMAVFKKLMAAHRPPVFYGDSTAWAKAAAVEVSQLGTTLTSSPSFASDLADPVKVPYYFMAGPTYEAMIEIQLEFINSQARAGGKPSVALVYSDTEFGRDPIENAKKHAQKLGLPLVQEIVTKPGAVDVSAEVAKLRRARPDYVIFHGYVLAPIPEFIKQMKEAGMNFKAMGTIWSMDKTTVDAMGAAGDGWMGVMPYRYSYDTAGARGMQAIRDFAAKARPQMAYVPLFYTHGWLVGSIFCEVMERCLKANQALTGPNMKAALESIRNWDTGGIMGRPVSLARHQIPMGRIYQYDAGSKLLQPASDWITMEG
;
A
#
# COMPACT_ATOMS: atom_id res chain seq x y z
N MET A 1 5.03 84.85 24.97
CA MET A 1 5.63 85.02 26.32
C MET A 1 6.51 83.80 26.51
N LYS A 2 7.80 84.06 26.37
CA LYS A 2 8.92 83.74 27.31
C LYS A 2 9.18 82.24 27.45
N GLU A 3 10.29 81.78 27.21
CA GLU A 3 11.74 82.01 27.06
C GLU A 3 12.38 80.65 27.32
N ILE A 4 13.15 80.08 26.41
CA ILE A 4 14.62 80.08 26.26
C ILE A 4 15.37 79.79 27.56
N HIS A 5 16.12 78.66 27.61
CA HIS A 5 17.55 78.62 27.93
C HIS A 5 18.14 77.22 27.69
N LYS A 6 18.98 77.14 26.84
CA LYS A 6 20.32 76.75 26.44
C LYS A 6 21.30 76.61 27.60
N LEU A 7 22.20 75.67 27.49
CA LEU A 7 23.66 75.61 27.71
C LEU A 7 24.09 74.15 27.81
N GLU A 8 24.81 73.59 26.89
CA GLU A 8 26.19 73.63 26.46
C GLU A 8 27.22 73.13 27.47
N GLY A 9 28.07 72.24 26.99
CA GLY A 9 29.46 72.01 27.35
C GLY A 9 29.68 70.70 28.14
N GLY A 10 30.60 69.88 27.86
CA GLY A 10 31.76 69.91 26.99
C GLY A 10 32.65 68.70 27.32
N THR A 11 33.32 68.24 26.33
CA THR A 11 34.43 67.27 26.24
C THR A 11 35.33 67.13 27.47
N THR A 12 35.85 65.89 27.78
CA THR A 12 37.30 65.62 27.69
C THR A 12 37.69 64.16 27.83
N ARG A 13 38.68 63.85 27.08
CA ARG A 13 39.45 62.62 26.83
C ARG A 13 40.29 62.10 28.00
N ARG A 14 40.59 60.80 27.89
CA ARG A 14 41.84 60.10 28.23
C ARG A 14 42.11 59.73 29.70
N ARG A 15 42.25 58.44 29.99
CA ARG A 15 43.55 57.76 30.19
C ARG A 15 43.38 56.30 30.57
N LEU A 16 44.01 55.43 29.78
CA LEU A 16 44.67 54.18 30.05
C LEU A 16 45.06 53.91 31.53
N VAL A 17 44.90 52.65 31.93
CA VAL A 17 45.98 51.79 32.50
C VAL A 17 45.69 50.31 32.27
N GLN A 18 46.70 49.60 31.79
CA GLN A 18 46.81 48.17 31.65
C GLN A 18 46.92 47.49 33.00
N ALA A 19 46.42 46.24 33.10
CA ALA A 19 47.16 45.06 33.54
C ALA A 19 46.19 43.90 33.87
N GLY A 20 46.56 42.68 33.41
CA GLY A 20 46.05 41.41 33.99
C GLY A 20 45.82 40.34 32.94
N LEU A 21 46.88 39.63 32.52
CA LEU A 21 46.79 38.35 31.80
C LEU A 21 46.05 37.32 32.67
N GLY A 22 45.06 36.67 32.07
CA GLY A 22 44.43 35.44 32.57
C GLY A 22 43.92 34.64 31.38
N ALA A 23 44.77 33.76 30.82
CA ALA A 23 44.40 32.84 29.77
C ALA A 23 43.43 31.78 30.31
N ALA A 24 42.18 31.84 29.94
CA ALA A 24 41.23 30.72 30.02
C ALA A 24 40.75 30.41 28.59
N GLY A 25 41.33 29.37 28.01
CA GLY A 25 40.96 28.83 26.72
C GLY A 25 39.52 28.29 26.78
N LEU A 26 38.58 29.10 26.34
CA LEU A 26 37.23 28.62 25.96
C LEU A 26 37.35 28.04 24.54
N SER A 27 37.48 26.73 24.48
CA SER A 27 37.27 25.96 23.26
C SER A 27 35.87 26.27 22.75
N ALA A 28 35.76 27.15 21.75
CA ALA A 28 34.55 27.32 20.99
C ALA A 28 34.29 26.04 20.20
N LEU A 29 33.52 25.13 20.81
CA LEU A 29 32.84 24.07 20.04
C LEU A 29 31.98 24.77 19.00
N PRO A 30 32.11 24.43 17.72
CA PRO A 30 31.16 24.91 16.74
C PRO A 30 29.80 24.34 17.13
N LEU A 31 28.91 25.19 17.65
CA LEU A 31 27.48 24.92 17.65
C LEU A 31 27.09 24.85 16.17
N THR A 32 27.24 23.69 15.56
CA THR A 32 26.48 23.34 14.39
C THR A 32 25.03 23.31 14.86
N THR A 33 24.37 24.46 14.84
CA THR A 33 22.92 24.53 14.82
C THR A 33 22.49 23.73 13.59
N ALA A 34 22.19 22.44 13.81
CA ALA A 34 21.36 21.70 12.91
C ALA A 34 20.10 22.55 12.78
N LEU A 35 19.98 23.26 11.64
CA LEU A 35 18.72 23.86 11.24
C LEU A 35 17.74 22.70 11.11
N ALA A 36 17.06 22.41 12.22
CA ALA A 36 15.90 21.56 12.22
C ALA A 36 14.98 22.14 11.14
N GLN A 37 14.82 21.44 10.04
CA GLN A 37 13.83 21.78 9.03
C GLN A 37 12.46 21.73 9.72
N THR A 38 11.98 22.85 10.24
CA THR A 38 10.81 22.98 11.12
C THR A 38 9.49 22.96 10.35
N GLY A 39 9.51 22.60 9.05
CA GLY A 39 8.29 22.53 8.24
C GLY A 39 7.59 21.19 8.31
N GLU A 40 6.26 21.22 8.14
CA GLU A 40 5.47 20.00 7.93
C GLU A 40 5.95 19.24 6.68
N ILE A 41 5.78 17.91 6.69
CA ILE A 41 6.00 17.06 5.53
C ILE A 41 4.65 16.76 4.89
N VAL A 42 4.48 17.12 3.63
CA VAL A 42 3.23 16.82 2.90
C VAL A 42 3.26 15.38 2.40
N VAL A 43 2.18 14.65 2.66
CA VAL A 43 1.88 13.35 2.07
C VAL A 43 0.76 13.56 1.07
N GLY A 44 1.06 13.47 -0.22
CA GLY A 44 0.10 13.66 -1.30
C GLY A 44 -0.61 12.36 -1.69
N ALA A 45 -1.87 12.45 -2.11
CA ALA A 45 -2.59 11.30 -2.62
C ALA A 45 -3.71 11.68 -3.60
N ALA A 46 -4.04 10.73 -4.49
CA ALA A 46 -5.18 10.82 -5.41
C ALA A 46 -6.09 9.57 -5.25
N PRO A 47 -6.70 9.33 -4.07
CA PRO A 47 -7.54 8.15 -3.87
C PRO A 47 -8.85 8.25 -4.65
N PRO A 48 -9.44 7.13 -5.12
CA PRO A 48 -10.75 7.13 -5.77
C PRO A 48 -11.89 7.17 -4.72
N ILE A 49 -12.18 8.35 -4.17
CA ILE A 49 -13.19 8.54 -3.11
C ILE A 49 -14.60 8.41 -3.67
N THR A 50 -14.79 8.74 -4.95
CA THR A 50 -16.04 8.52 -5.69
C THR A 50 -15.84 7.54 -6.85
N GLY A 51 -16.92 7.19 -7.54
CA GLY A 51 -16.90 6.28 -8.69
C GLY A 51 -16.99 4.81 -8.31
N VAL A 52 -16.67 3.94 -9.28
CA VAL A 52 -16.91 2.48 -9.19
C VAL A 52 -16.16 1.76 -8.08
N PHE A 53 -15.04 2.32 -7.62
CA PHE A 53 -14.23 1.76 -6.55
C PHE A 53 -14.22 2.60 -5.26
N ALA A 54 -15.23 3.48 -5.10
CA ALA A 54 -15.34 4.36 -3.93
C ALA A 54 -15.23 3.60 -2.59
N PHE A 55 -15.85 2.43 -2.49
CA PHE A 55 -15.82 1.62 -1.26
C PHE A 55 -14.38 1.19 -0.87
N ALA A 56 -13.52 0.95 -1.85
CA ALA A 56 -12.10 0.66 -1.62
C ALA A 56 -11.31 1.97 -1.39
N GLY A 57 -11.54 2.96 -2.25
CA GLY A 57 -10.84 4.25 -2.22
C GLY A 57 -11.02 5.02 -0.93
N VAL A 58 -12.22 5.02 -0.36
CA VAL A 58 -12.49 5.62 0.96
C VAL A 58 -11.67 4.94 2.05
N GLY A 59 -11.58 3.61 2.06
CA GLY A 59 -10.73 2.88 3.01
C GLY A 59 -9.26 3.23 2.88
N LEU A 60 -8.73 3.26 1.66
CA LEU A 60 -7.34 3.66 1.37
C LEU A 60 -7.04 5.09 1.87
N HIS A 61 -7.91 6.04 1.52
CA HIS A 61 -7.84 7.44 1.93
C HIS A 61 -7.80 7.59 3.44
N GLN A 62 -8.76 6.95 4.12
CA GLN A 62 -8.86 6.99 5.57
C GLN A 62 -7.64 6.34 6.25
N GLY A 63 -7.22 5.16 5.80
CA GLY A 63 -6.10 4.44 6.40
C GLY A 63 -4.78 5.20 6.31
N LEU A 64 -4.51 5.84 5.16
CA LEU A 64 -3.30 6.64 4.98
C LEU A 64 -3.36 7.96 5.79
N GLY A 65 -4.50 8.65 5.78
CA GLY A 65 -4.70 9.88 6.55
C GLY A 65 -4.61 9.64 8.05
N ASP A 66 -5.32 8.61 8.53
CA ASP A 66 -5.34 8.24 9.95
C ASP A 66 -3.96 7.76 10.43
N TYR A 67 -3.18 7.08 9.59
CA TYR A 67 -1.78 6.80 9.91
C TYR A 67 -0.95 8.07 10.09
N CYS A 68 -1.13 9.08 9.24
CA CYS A 68 -0.44 10.36 9.40
C CYS A 68 -0.80 11.05 10.72
N GLU A 69 -2.08 11.03 11.10
CA GLU A 69 -2.54 11.57 12.39
C GLU A 69 -1.97 10.77 13.58
N TRP A 70 -2.04 9.44 13.51
CA TRP A 70 -1.45 8.57 14.51
C TRP A 70 0.06 8.82 14.65
N ARG A 71 0.77 8.94 13.55
CA ARG A 71 2.22 9.20 13.55
C ARG A 71 2.54 10.57 14.16
N ASN A 72 1.73 11.58 13.88
CA ASN A 72 1.84 12.91 14.47
C ASN A 72 1.66 12.90 15.99
N ALA A 73 0.70 12.13 16.49
CA ALA A 73 0.49 11.93 17.93
C ALA A 73 1.67 11.17 18.59
N ASN A 74 2.45 10.42 17.81
CA ASN A 74 3.62 9.65 18.26
C ASN A 74 4.96 10.28 17.84
N GLY A 75 5.03 11.61 17.72
CA GLY A 75 6.27 12.35 17.49
C GLY A 75 6.59 12.69 16.03
N GLY A 76 5.72 12.37 15.10
CA GLY A 76 5.91 12.67 13.68
C GLY A 76 7.06 11.87 13.04
N VAL A 77 7.65 12.39 11.99
CA VAL A 77 8.81 11.80 11.28
C VAL A 77 10.05 12.64 11.62
N ALA A 78 10.96 12.08 12.39
CA ALA A 78 12.12 12.80 12.93
C ALA A 78 11.74 14.17 13.57
N GLY A 79 10.64 14.20 14.35
CA GLY A 79 10.12 15.39 15.02
C GLY A 79 9.27 16.32 14.12
N ARG A 80 9.14 16.05 12.82
CA ARG A 80 8.34 16.85 11.89
C ARG A 80 6.93 16.26 11.76
N LYS A 81 5.93 17.14 11.75
CA LYS A 81 4.54 16.74 11.52
C LYS A 81 4.27 16.41 10.06
N LEU A 82 3.35 15.49 9.84
CA LEU A 82 2.82 15.13 8.53
C LEU A 82 1.53 15.92 8.26
N ARG A 83 1.37 16.37 7.02
CA ARG A 83 0.12 16.92 6.51
C ARG A 83 -0.35 16.09 5.34
N TYR A 84 -1.38 15.30 5.54
CA TYR A 84 -2.00 14.51 4.47
C TYR A 84 -2.90 15.40 3.60
N ILE A 85 -2.75 15.29 2.28
CA ILE A 85 -3.59 15.96 1.28
C ILE A 85 -4.02 14.90 0.27
N GLY A 86 -5.26 14.45 0.35
CA GLY A 86 -5.87 13.52 -0.59
C GLY A 86 -7.00 14.20 -1.36
N GLU A 87 -6.95 14.14 -2.70
CA GLU A 87 -8.01 14.65 -3.58
C GLU A 87 -8.60 13.52 -4.42
N ASP A 88 -9.91 13.55 -4.65
CA ASP A 88 -10.62 12.49 -5.34
C ASP A 88 -10.19 12.33 -6.80
N SER A 89 -9.83 11.12 -7.20
CA SER A 89 -9.53 10.75 -8.59
C SER A 89 -10.76 10.21 -9.34
N ALA A 90 -11.84 9.86 -8.64
CA ALA A 90 -13.00 9.15 -9.16
C ALA A 90 -12.66 7.86 -9.95
N TYR A 91 -11.46 7.30 -9.72
CA TYR A 91 -10.88 6.19 -10.49
C TYR A 91 -10.76 6.49 -12.00
N LYS A 92 -10.48 7.75 -12.32
CA LYS A 92 -10.22 8.20 -13.71
C LYS A 92 -8.77 8.60 -13.83
N MET A 93 -8.03 7.95 -14.73
CA MET A 93 -6.59 8.15 -14.89
C MET A 93 -6.22 9.61 -15.17
N ASP A 94 -6.96 10.29 -16.04
CA ASP A 94 -6.76 11.69 -16.37
C ASP A 94 -6.96 12.62 -15.16
N GLN A 95 -7.98 12.34 -14.34
CA GLN A 95 -8.24 13.07 -13.10
C GLN A 95 -7.16 12.78 -12.06
N ALA A 96 -6.74 11.51 -11.89
CA ALA A 96 -5.65 11.15 -10.98
C ALA A 96 -4.32 11.81 -11.35
N MET A 97 -4.00 11.87 -12.65
CA MET A 97 -2.82 12.58 -13.15
C MET A 97 -2.93 14.11 -12.94
N ALA A 98 -4.12 14.69 -13.11
CA ALA A 98 -4.34 16.11 -12.85
C ALA A 98 -4.15 16.44 -11.35
N VAL A 99 -4.68 15.60 -10.45
CA VAL A 99 -4.46 15.73 -8.98
C VAL A 99 -2.97 15.62 -8.65
N PHE A 100 -2.28 14.61 -9.20
CA PHE A 100 -0.84 14.45 -9.01
C PHE A 100 -0.07 15.73 -9.41
N LYS A 101 -0.25 16.22 -10.62
CA LYS A 101 0.41 17.43 -11.13
C LYS A 101 0.10 18.67 -10.30
N LYS A 102 -1.17 18.85 -9.92
CA LYS A 102 -1.61 19.95 -9.05
C LYS A 102 -0.89 19.92 -7.70
N LEU A 103 -0.89 18.78 -7.03
CA LEU A 103 -0.27 18.66 -5.70
C LEU A 103 1.26 18.77 -5.78
N MET A 104 1.90 18.21 -6.82
CA MET A 104 3.34 18.39 -7.06
C MET A 104 3.72 19.85 -7.28
N ALA A 105 2.94 20.59 -8.06
CA ALA A 105 3.18 22.02 -8.31
C ALA A 105 2.98 22.87 -7.05
N ALA A 106 1.91 22.62 -6.27
CA ALA A 106 1.54 23.42 -5.12
C ALA A 106 2.34 23.11 -3.84
N HIS A 107 2.68 21.83 -3.61
CA HIS A 107 3.19 21.37 -2.31
C HIS A 107 4.47 20.56 -2.40
N ARG A 108 4.86 20.08 -3.58
CA ARG A 108 6.05 19.24 -3.79
C ARG A 108 6.17 18.10 -2.76
N PRO A 109 5.12 17.27 -2.58
CA PRO A 109 5.15 16.22 -1.61
C PRO A 109 6.30 15.25 -1.89
N PRO A 110 7.14 14.92 -0.88
CA PRO A 110 8.21 13.93 -1.07
C PRO A 110 7.67 12.52 -1.28
N VAL A 111 6.43 12.25 -0.87
CA VAL A 111 5.77 10.97 -1.09
C VAL A 111 4.37 11.19 -1.66
N PHE A 112 3.96 10.29 -2.58
CA PHE A 112 2.65 10.38 -3.21
C PHE A 112 2.01 9.00 -3.41
N TYR A 113 0.72 8.88 -3.10
CA TYR A 113 -0.07 7.67 -3.29
C TYR A 113 -1.10 7.85 -4.41
N GLY A 114 -0.97 7.07 -5.49
CA GLY A 114 -1.89 7.08 -6.63
C GLY A 114 -3.15 6.25 -6.41
N ASP A 115 -3.96 6.09 -7.47
CA ASP A 115 -5.28 5.45 -7.38
C ASP A 115 -5.36 4.05 -7.99
N SER A 116 -4.44 3.66 -8.89
CA SER A 116 -4.63 2.48 -9.73
C SER A 116 -3.36 1.98 -10.39
N THR A 117 -3.42 0.80 -11.01
CA THR A 117 -2.37 0.27 -11.89
C THR A 117 -2.15 1.18 -13.11
N ALA A 118 -3.22 1.65 -13.74
CA ALA A 118 -3.14 2.53 -14.89
C ALA A 118 -2.43 3.85 -14.56
N TRP A 119 -2.77 4.47 -13.41
CA TRP A 119 -2.07 5.65 -12.94
C TRP A 119 -0.59 5.36 -12.67
N ALA A 120 -0.27 4.29 -11.95
CA ALA A 120 1.11 3.97 -11.58
C ALA A 120 2.03 3.82 -12.80
N LYS A 121 1.55 3.10 -13.83
CA LYS A 121 2.27 2.94 -15.09
C LYS A 121 2.41 4.26 -15.85
N ALA A 122 1.34 5.06 -15.94
CA ALA A 122 1.37 6.36 -16.61
C ALA A 122 2.27 7.37 -15.90
N ALA A 123 2.25 7.40 -14.56
CA ALA A 123 3.03 8.32 -13.75
C ALA A 123 4.52 7.94 -13.66
N ALA A 124 4.89 6.66 -13.87
CA ALA A 124 6.24 6.15 -13.64
C ALA A 124 7.33 6.96 -14.38
N VAL A 125 7.08 7.34 -15.64
CA VAL A 125 8.03 8.12 -16.44
C VAL A 125 8.19 9.52 -15.86
N GLU A 126 7.09 10.22 -15.58
CA GLU A 126 7.11 11.56 -15.00
C GLU A 126 7.78 11.59 -13.61
N VAL A 127 7.44 10.63 -12.76
CA VAL A 127 8.03 10.47 -11.42
C VAL A 127 9.54 10.23 -11.52
N SER A 128 9.98 9.39 -12.44
CA SER A 128 11.41 9.12 -12.67
C SER A 128 12.17 10.35 -13.14
N GLN A 129 11.56 11.16 -14.00
CA GLN A 129 12.15 12.42 -14.48
C GLN A 129 12.18 13.51 -13.40
N LEU A 130 11.14 13.61 -12.58
CA LEU A 130 11.08 14.56 -11.47
C LEU A 130 12.15 14.27 -10.42
N GLY A 131 12.38 13.01 -10.07
CA GLY A 131 13.39 12.59 -9.09
C GLY A 131 13.20 13.15 -7.67
N THR A 132 12.01 13.68 -7.35
CA THR A 132 11.75 14.42 -6.10
C THR A 132 10.75 13.74 -5.17
N THR A 133 10.03 12.72 -5.66
CA THR A 133 8.97 12.04 -4.90
C THR A 133 9.11 10.53 -5.01
N LEU A 134 8.82 9.83 -3.92
CA LEU A 134 8.64 8.37 -3.88
C LEU A 134 7.15 8.07 -3.95
N THR A 135 6.76 7.13 -4.79
CA THR A 135 5.35 6.83 -5.03
C THR A 135 4.97 5.39 -4.66
N SER A 136 3.71 5.20 -4.43
CA SER A 136 3.03 3.91 -4.36
C SER A 136 1.58 4.09 -4.85
N SER A 137 0.88 2.99 -5.05
CA SER A 137 -0.55 3.00 -5.40
C SER A 137 -1.17 1.66 -5.03
N PRO A 138 -2.50 1.48 -5.11
CA PRO A 138 -3.14 0.17 -4.94
C PRO A 138 -2.91 -0.69 -6.18
N SER A 139 -1.63 -0.89 -6.55
CA SER A 139 -1.18 -1.70 -7.67
C SER A 139 0.01 -2.55 -7.28
N PHE A 140 -0.03 -3.78 -7.74
CA PHE A 140 1.03 -4.77 -7.58
C PHE A 140 1.46 -5.32 -8.96
N ALA A 141 1.35 -4.47 -10.00
CA ALA A 141 1.71 -4.86 -11.36
C ALA A 141 3.20 -5.18 -11.47
N SER A 142 3.51 -6.26 -12.17
CA SER A 142 4.84 -6.87 -12.19
C SER A 142 5.90 -5.98 -12.84
N ASP A 143 5.52 -5.20 -13.85
CA ASP A 143 6.41 -4.25 -14.52
C ASP A 143 6.80 -3.04 -13.65
N LEU A 144 6.06 -2.77 -12.57
CA LEU A 144 6.40 -1.75 -11.58
C LEU A 144 7.41 -2.24 -10.51
N ALA A 145 7.76 -3.53 -10.51
CA ALA A 145 8.70 -4.11 -9.58
C ALA A 145 10.17 -3.93 -9.97
N ASP A 146 10.46 -3.43 -11.17
CA ASP A 146 11.83 -3.21 -11.64
C ASP A 146 12.40 -1.90 -11.08
N PRO A 147 13.33 -1.94 -10.09
CA PRO A 147 13.85 -0.73 -9.44
C PRO A 147 14.81 0.07 -10.32
N VAL A 148 15.14 -0.43 -11.50
CA VAL A 148 15.94 0.29 -12.51
C VAL A 148 15.02 1.10 -13.43
N LYS A 149 13.95 0.48 -13.92
CA LYS A 149 12.98 1.15 -14.81
C LYS A 149 12.04 2.07 -14.06
N VAL A 150 11.64 1.70 -12.84
CA VAL A 150 10.69 2.45 -12.00
C VAL A 150 11.33 2.73 -10.62
N PRO A 151 12.37 3.59 -10.58
CA PRO A 151 13.23 3.71 -9.40
C PRO A 151 12.55 4.31 -8.16
N TYR A 152 11.44 5.04 -8.33
CA TYR A 152 10.77 5.75 -7.24
C TYR A 152 9.34 5.25 -7.00
N TYR A 153 9.14 3.96 -7.14
CA TYR A 153 7.89 3.28 -6.83
C TYR A 153 8.17 2.07 -5.93
N PHE A 154 7.25 1.76 -5.03
CA PHE A 154 7.28 0.52 -4.26
C PHE A 154 5.89 -0.07 -4.08
N MET A 155 5.83 -1.36 -3.83
CA MET A 155 4.63 -2.11 -3.51
C MET A 155 4.67 -2.59 -2.06
N ALA A 156 3.57 -2.39 -1.32
CA ALA A 156 3.41 -2.88 0.05
C ALA A 156 2.92 -4.36 0.07
N GLY A 157 3.48 -5.18 -0.80
CA GLY A 157 3.14 -6.60 -0.98
C GLY A 157 3.87 -7.21 -2.17
N PRO A 158 3.54 -8.46 -2.54
CA PRO A 158 4.10 -9.14 -3.71
C PRO A 158 3.46 -8.63 -5.00
N THR A 159 4.11 -8.86 -6.13
CA THR A 159 3.51 -8.61 -7.45
C THR A 159 2.24 -9.45 -7.65
N TYR A 160 1.38 -9.07 -8.59
CA TYR A 160 0.24 -9.91 -8.98
C TYR A 160 0.68 -11.27 -9.50
N GLU A 161 1.81 -11.34 -10.20
CA GLU A 161 2.41 -12.62 -10.60
C GLU A 161 2.70 -13.49 -9.38
N ALA A 162 3.46 -12.97 -8.40
CA ALA A 162 3.77 -13.71 -7.19
C ALA A 162 2.52 -14.06 -6.37
N MET A 163 1.47 -13.23 -6.37
CA MET A 163 0.19 -13.58 -5.73
C MET A 163 -0.46 -14.80 -6.34
N ILE A 164 -0.50 -14.89 -7.67
CA ILE A 164 -1.07 -16.07 -8.34
C ILE A 164 -0.14 -17.28 -8.20
N GLU A 165 1.17 -17.10 -8.23
CA GLU A 165 2.12 -18.18 -7.95
C GLU A 165 1.88 -18.76 -6.54
N ILE A 166 1.72 -17.92 -5.51
CA ILE A 166 1.37 -18.36 -4.15
C ILE A 166 0.08 -19.20 -4.16
N GLN A 167 -0.95 -18.78 -4.91
CA GLN A 167 -2.19 -19.54 -5.03
C GLN A 167 -1.98 -20.88 -5.75
N LEU A 168 -1.20 -20.90 -6.82
CA LEU A 168 -0.88 -22.13 -7.57
C LEU A 168 -0.03 -23.11 -6.71
N GLU A 169 0.94 -22.61 -5.94
CA GLU A 169 1.70 -23.43 -4.99
C GLU A 169 0.79 -24.01 -3.90
N PHE A 170 -0.13 -23.21 -3.36
CA PHE A 170 -1.14 -23.70 -2.42
C PHE A 170 -2.02 -24.80 -3.06
N ILE A 171 -2.51 -24.59 -4.29
CA ILE A 171 -3.31 -25.59 -5.03
C ILE A 171 -2.48 -26.85 -5.27
N ASN A 172 -1.23 -26.73 -5.66
CA ASN A 172 -0.34 -27.86 -5.87
C ASN A 172 -0.12 -28.67 -4.58
N SER A 173 -0.06 -28.01 -3.42
CA SER A 173 0.04 -28.68 -2.12
C SER A 173 -1.20 -29.49 -1.76
N GLN A 174 -2.34 -29.26 -2.42
CA GLN A 174 -3.58 -30.01 -2.24
C GLN A 174 -3.69 -31.26 -3.13
N ALA A 175 -2.63 -31.58 -3.90
CA ALA A 175 -2.59 -32.76 -4.74
C ALA A 175 -2.76 -34.04 -3.91
N ARG A 176 -3.54 -34.99 -4.43
CA ARG A 176 -3.84 -36.29 -3.78
C ARG A 176 -3.40 -37.43 -4.71
N ALA A 177 -3.51 -38.66 -4.24
CA ALA A 177 -3.19 -39.86 -5.03
C ALA A 177 -3.94 -39.96 -6.38
N GLY A 178 -5.07 -39.22 -6.54
CA GLY A 178 -5.84 -39.16 -7.79
C GLY A 178 -5.34 -38.17 -8.84
N GLY A 179 -4.27 -37.44 -8.58
CA GLY A 179 -3.69 -36.45 -9.51
C GLY A 179 -3.66 -35.02 -8.98
N LYS A 180 -3.24 -34.11 -9.83
CA LYS A 180 -3.16 -32.67 -9.51
C LYS A 180 -4.51 -32.00 -9.79
N PRO A 181 -4.91 -31.02 -8.93
CA PRO A 181 -6.14 -30.26 -9.14
C PRO A 181 -6.08 -29.47 -10.45
N SER A 182 -7.20 -29.41 -11.16
CA SER A 182 -7.37 -28.59 -12.34
C SER A 182 -7.75 -27.15 -11.98
N VAL A 183 -7.27 -26.19 -12.76
CA VAL A 183 -7.43 -24.76 -12.50
C VAL A 183 -8.09 -24.06 -13.68
N ALA A 184 -9.01 -23.12 -13.39
CA ALA A 184 -9.48 -22.13 -14.34
C ALA A 184 -9.06 -20.73 -13.88
N LEU A 185 -8.74 -19.87 -14.86
CA LEU A 185 -8.45 -18.45 -14.63
C LEU A 185 -9.62 -17.62 -15.13
N VAL A 186 -10.14 -16.72 -14.29
CA VAL A 186 -11.18 -15.74 -14.62
C VAL A 186 -10.63 -14.35 -14.26
N TYR A 187 -10.48 -13.50 -15.26
CA TYR A 187 -9.85 -12.20 -15.02
C TYR A 187 -10.49 -11.06 -15.83
N SER A 188 -10.26 -9.82 -15.36
CA SER A 188 -10.81 -8.64 -16.02
C SER A 188 -9.98 -8.24 -17.25
N ASP A 189 -10.69 -7.63 -18.21
CA ASP A 189 -10.09 -7.01 -19.40
C ASP A 189 -9.55 -5.60 -19.05
N THR A 190 -8.55 -5.55 -18.17
CA THR A 190 -7.88 -4.32 -17.71
C THR A 190 -6.38 -4.57 -17.57
N GLU A 191 -5.58 -3.51 -17.47
CA GLU A 191 -4.15 -3.61 -17.10
C GLU A 191 -3.95 -4.42 -15.81
N PHE A 192 -4.80 -4.19 -14.82
CA PHE A 192 -4.80 -4.94 -13.57
C PHE A 192 -5.05 -6.43 -13.78
N GLY A 193 -6.10 -6.77 -14.57
CA GLY A 193 -6.51 -8.16 -14.75
C GLY A 193 -5.57 -8.98 -15.64
N ARG A 194 -4.95 -8.35 -16.62
CA ARG A 194 -4.09 -9.04 -17.60
C ARG A 194 -2.66 -9.28 -17.12
N ASP A 195 -2.19 -8.47 -16.16
CA ASP A 195 -0.80 -8.44 -15.69
C ASP A 195 -0.21 -9.83 -15.39
N PRO A 196 -0.78 -10.69 -14.52
CA PRO A 196 -0.12 -11.94 -14.12
C PRO A 196 -0.41 -13.14 -15.03
N ILE A 197 -1.26 -13.00 -16.06
CA ILE A 197 -1.88 -14.18 -16.70
C ILE A 197 -0.86 -15.06 -17.44
N GLU A 198 0.06 -14.47 -18.20
CA GLU A 198 1.06 -15.23 -18.92
C GLU A 198 2.06 -15.92 -17.99
N ASN A 199 2.44 -15.26 -16.88
CA ASN A 199 3.26 -15.86 -15.85
C ASN A 199 2.51 -16.98 -15.11
N ALA A 200 1.24 -16.78 -14.78
CA ALA A 200 0.39 -17.80 -14.17
C ALA A 200 0.31 -19.09 -15.01
N LYS A 201 0.17 -18.96 -16.33
CA LYS A 201 0.19 -20.12 -17.25
C LYS A 201 1.52 -20.88 -17.21
N LYS A 202 2.64 -20.15 -17.26
CA LYS A 202 3.99 -20.74 -17.17
C LYS A 202 4.21 -21.43 -15.82
N HIS A 203 3.80 -20.80 -14.73
CA HIS A 203 3.97 -21.37 -13.40
C HIS A 203 3.09 -22.61 -13.19
N ALA A 204 1.82 -22.57 -13.62
CA ALA A 204 0.95 -23.76 -13.61
C ALA A 204 1.53 -24.92 -14.41
N GLN A 205 2.10 -24.64 -15.60
CA GLN A 205 2.79 -25.63 -16.41
C GLN A 205 4.01 -26.22 -15.69
N LYS A 206 4.85 -25.37 -15.06
CA LYS A 206 6.00 -25.79 -14.24
C LYS A 206 5.58 -26.73 -13.10
N LEU A 207 4.45 -26.44 -12.47
CA LEU A 207 3.88 -27.29 -11.42
C LEU A 207 3.13 -28.51 -11.96
N GLY A 208 2.89 -28.61 -13.28
CA GLY A 208 2.07 -29.64 -13.90
C GLY A 208 0.60 -29.57 -13.48
N LEU A 209 0.08 -28.39 -13.13
CA LEU A 209 -1.34 -28.16 -12.85
C LEU A 209 -2.10 -27.97 -14.16
N PRO A 210 -3.16 -28.75 -14.44
CA PRO A 210 -3.95 -28.59 -15.65
C PRO A 210 -4.71 -27.26 -15.64
N LEU A 211 -4.41 -26.35 -16.58
CA LEU A 211 -5.25 -25.17 -16.85
C LEU A 211 -6.34 -25.57 -17.85
N VAL A 212 -7.57 -25.69 -17.37
CA VAL A 212 -8.68 -26.24 -18.16
C VAL A 212 -9.57 -25.18 -18.79
N GLN A 213 -9.52 -23.93 -18.30
CA GLN A 213 -10.30 -22.82 -18.84
C GLN A 213 -9.64 -21.48 -18.53
N GLU A 214 -9.76 -20.56 -19.48
CA GLU A 214 -9.42 -19.13 -19.33
C GLU A 214 -10.62 -18.29 -19.75
N ILE A 215 -11.01 -17.32 -18.93
CA ILE A 215 -12.19 -16.45 -19.14
C ILE A 215 -11.80 -15.01 -18.88
N VAL A 216 -12.13 -14.15 -19.83
CA VAL A 216 -11.96 -12.69 -19.72
C VAL A 216 -13.33 -12.03 -19.64
N THR A 217 -13.55 -11.13 -18.69
CA THR A 217 -14.77 -10.35 -18.59
C THR A 217 -14.49 -8.86 -18.35
N LYS A 218 -15.50 -8.02 -18.54
CA LYS A 218 -15.41 -6.61 -18.15
C LYS A 218 -15.59 -6.49 -16.62
N PRO A 219 -14.86 -5.59 -15.94
CA PRO A 219 -15.18 -5.23 -14.56
C PRO A 219 -16.63 -4.75 -14.48
N GLY A 220 -17.36 -5.23 -13.46
CA GLY A 220 -18.77 -4.85 -13.27
C GLY A 220 -19.75 -5.53 -14.23
N ALA A 221 -19.37 -6.62 -14.93
CA ALA A 221 -20.30 -7.42 -15.71
C ALA A 221 -21.46 -7.90 -14.81
N VAL A 222 -22.69 -7.76 -15.30
CA VAL A 222 -23.92 -8.11 -14.56
C VAL A 222 -24.38 -9.53 -14.91
N ASP A 223 -24.22 -9.95 -16.16
CA ASP A 223 -24.54 -11.28 -16.63
C ASP A 223 -23.24 -12.06 -16.93
N VAL A 224 -23.09 -13.20 -16.30
CA VAL A 224 -21.93 -14.11 -16.46
C VAL A 224 -22.38 -15.55 -16.80
N SER A 225 -23.62 -15.72 -17.24
CA SER A 225 -24.22 -17.03 -17.51
C SER A 225 -23.47 -17.82 -18.59
N ALA A 226 -23.00 -17.15 -19.64
CA ALA A 226 -22.22 -17.77 -20.71
C ALA A 226 -20.85 -18.25 -20.20
N GLU A 227 -20.20 -17.47 -19.34
CA GLU A 227 -18.92 -17.79 -18.72
C GLU A 227 -19.06 -18.95 -17.73
N VAL A 228 -20.10 -18.93 -16.91
CA VAL A 228 -20.42 -20.04 -15.97
C VAL A 228 -20.70 -21.33 -16.76
N ALA A 229 -21.39 -21.26 -17.91
CA ALA A 229 -21.59 -22.43 -18.75
C ALA A 229 -20.26 -23.01 -19.31
N LYS A 230 -19.27 -22.18 -19.60
CA LYS A 230 -17.90 -22.62 -19.98
C LYS A 230 -17.21 -23.33 -18.81
N LEU A 231 -17.23 -22.74 -17.62
CA LEU A 231 -16.65 -23.32 -16.41
C LEU A 231 -17.32 -24.65 -16.06
N ARG A 232 -18.65 -24.75 -16.18
CA ARG A 232 -19.40 -26.00 -15.94
C ARG A 232 -18.96 -27.12 -16.88
N ARG A 233 -18.68 -26.83 -18.16
CA ARG A 233 -18.15 -27.81 -19.11
C ARG A 233 -16.72 -28.24 -18.79
N ALA A 234 -15.87 -27.27 -18.40
CA ALA A 234 -14.47 -27.50 -18.08
C ALA A 234 -14.26 -28.24 -16.74
N ARG A 235 -15.21 -28.13 -15.80
CA ARG A 235 -15.18 -28.77 -14.47
C ARG A 235 -13.88 -28.54 -13.71
N PRO A 236 -13.42 -27.28 -13.52
CA PRO A 236 -12.21 -27.01 -12.75
C PRO A 236 -12.41 -27.38 -11.27
N ASP A 237 -11.35 -27.91 -10.61
CA ASP A 237 -11.33 -28.08 -9.17
C ASP A 237 -11.17 -26.72 -8.46
N TYR A 238 -10.39 -25.80 -9.08
CA TYR A 238 -10.17 -24.43 -8.58
C TYR A 238 -10.45 -23.39 -9.66
N VAL A 239 -11.06 -22.29 -9.25
CA VAL A 239 -11.26 -21.10 -10.10
C VAL A 239 -10.57 -19.93 -9.43
N ILE A 240 -9.55 -19.35 -10.08
CA ILE A 240 -8.84 -18.16 -9.59
C ILE A 240 -9.43 -16.94 -10.29
N PHE A 241 -9.92 -15.98 -9.49
CA PHE A 241 -10.43 -14.69 -9.93
C PHE A 241 -9.37 -13.61 -9.73
N HIS A 242 -9.05 -12.89 -10.79
CA HIS A 242 -8.09 -11.80 -10.74
C HIS A 242 -8.56 -10.57 -11.53
N GLY A 243 -8.12 -9.37 -11.10
CA GLY A 243 -8.49 -8.14 -11.79
C GLY A 243 -9.85 -7.55 -11.38
N TYR A 244 -10.43 -8.05 -10.29
CA TYR A 244 -11.69 -7.57 -9.72
C TYR A 244 -11.50 -7.17 -8.27
N VAL A 245 -12.32 -6.23 -7.84
CA VAL A 245 -12.41 -5.82 -6.43
C VAL A 245 -13.72 -6.33 -5.83
N LEU A 246 -14.82 -6.28 -6.59
CA LEU A 246 -16.13 -6.77 -6.18
C LEU A 246 -16.82 -7.46 -7.37
N ALA A 247 -17.64 -6.75 -8.15
CA ALA A 247 -18.32 -7.31 -9.31
C ALA A 247 -17.33 -7.67 -10.44
N PRO A 248 -17.52 -8.81 -11.11
CA PRO A 248 -18.67 -9.72 -11.08
C PRO A 248 -18.51 -10.96 -10.17
N ILE A 249 -17.57 -11.01 -9.26
CA ILE A 249 -17.26 -12.22 -8.48
C ILE A 249 -18.50 -12.79 -7.75
N PRO A 250 -19.32 -11.99 -7.01
CA PRO A 250 -20.48 -12.56 -6.31
C PRO A 250 -21.45 -13.24 -7.25
N GLU A 251 -21.64 -12.71 -8.45
CA GLU A 251 -22.54 -13.29 -9.45
C GLU A 251 -22.01 -14.61 -10.00
N PHE A 252 -20.70 -14.69 -10.31
CA PHE A 252 -20.06 -15.96 -10.68
C PHE A 252 -20.28 -17.02 -9.60
N ILE A 253 -19.98 -16.71 -8.34
CA ILE A 253 -20.07 -17.67 -7.25
C ILE A 253 -21.51 -18.17 -7.05
N LYS A 254 -22.50 -17.28 -7.10
CA LYS A 254 -23.91 -17.64 -6.99
C LYS A 254 -24.35 -18.57 -8.13
N GLN A 255 -24.12 -18.16 -9.38
CA GLN A 255 -24.52 -18.95 -10.55
C GLN A 255 -23.79 -20.31 -10.63
N MET A 256 -22.52 -20.38 -10.27
CA MET A 256 -21.76 -21.64 -10.23
C MET A 256 -22.35 -22.60 -9.17
N LYS A 257 -22.73 -22.09 -7.99
CA LYS A 257 -23.40 -22.87 -6.93
C LYS A 257 -24.77 -23.34 -7.37
N GLU A 258 -25.59 -22.47 -7.96
CA GLU A 258 -26.91 -22.78 -8.52
C GLU A 258 -26.82 -23.82 -9.63
N ALA A 259 -25.78 -23.79 -10.43
CA ALA A 259 -25.51 -24.81 -11.47
C ALA A 259 -25.02 -26.15 -10.89
N GLY A 260 -24.94 -26.30 -9.56
CA GLY A 260 -24.52 -27.52 -8.87
C GLY A 260 -23.04 -27.89 -9.10
N MET A 261 -22.20 -26.90 -9.41
CA MET A 261 -20.77 -27.14 -9.62
C MET A 261 -20.05 -27.44 -8.30
N ASN A 262 -19.14 -28.43 -8.32
CA ASN A 262 -18.19 -28.68 -7.24
C ASN A 262 -16.87 -28.00 -7.59
N PHE A 263 -16.52 -26.93 -6.89
CA PHE A 263 -15.33 -26.12 -7.12
C PHE A 263 -14.87 -25.42 -5.85
N LYS A 264 -13.60 -25.02 -5.83
CA LYS A 264 -13.08 -24.05 -4.87
C LYS A 264 -12.75 -22.75 -5.60
N ALA A 265 -13.12 -21.61 -5.03
CA ALA A 265 -12.89 -20.30 -5.64
C ALA A 265 -11.86 -19.51 -4.84
N MET A 266 -10.97 -18.84 -5.56
CA MET A 266 -9.90 -18.03 -4.97
C MET A 266 -9.84 -16.65 -5.63
N GLY A 267 -9.60 -15.62 -4.81
CA GLY A 267 -9.36 -14.26 -5.28
C GLY A 267 -7.97 -13.76 -4.93
N THR A 268 -7.53 -12.70 -5.59
CA THR A 268 -6.36 -11.95 -5.16
C THR A 268 -6.74 -10.83 -4.21
N ILE A 269 -5.78 -10.22 -3.56
CA ILE A 269 -5.92 -9.27 -2.44
C ILE A 269 -7.20 -8.41 -2.47
N TRP A 270 -7.47 -7.73 -3.57
CA TRP A 270 -8.54 -6.71 -3.61
C TRP A 270 -9.95 -7.28 -3.48
N SER A 271 -10.15 -8.54 -3.81
CA SER A 271 -11.40 -9.27 -3.66
C SER A 271 -11.55 -9.99 -2.32
N MET A 272 -10.58 -9.84 -1.43
CA MET A 272 -10.56 -10.51 -0.11
C MET A 272 -11.15 -9.64 1.01
N ASP A 273 -11.81 -8.52 0.68
CA ASP A 273 -12.50 -7.71 1.67
C ASP A 273 -13.86 -8.32 2.06
N LYS A 274 -14.29 -8.01 3.26
CA LYS A 274 -15.61 -8.41 3.79
C LYS A 274 -16.75 -7.99 2.88
N THR A 275 -16.66 -6.83 2.24
CA THR A 275 -17.68 -6.33 1.30
C THR A 275 -17.93 -7.31 0.16
N THR A 276 -16.88 -7.91 -0.40
CA THR A 276 -17.00 -8.90 -1.47
C THR A 276 -17.63 -10.18 -0.97
N VAL A 277 -17.24 -10.62 0.22
CA VAL A 277 -17.78 -11.85 0.84
C VAL A 277 -19.24 -11.68 1.21
N ASP A 278 -19.61 -10.55 1.83
CA ASP A 278 -21.01 -10.25 2.19
C ASP A 278 -21.91 -10.19 0.94
N ALA A 279 -21.40 -9.68 -0.18
CA ALA A 279 -22.14 -9.64 -1.45
C ALA A 279 -22.42 -11.03 -2.05
N MET A 280 -21.57 -12.03 -1.72
CA MET A 280 -21.81 -13.43 -2.10
C MET A 280 -22.87 -14.10 -1.23
N GLY A 281 -23.12 -13.59 -0.01
CA GLY A 281 -24.03 -14.19 0.97
C GLY A 281 -23.60 -15.61 1.33
N ALA A 282 -24.56 -16.53 1.48
CA ALA A 282 -24.30 -17.94 1.80
C ALA A 282 -23.44 -18.66 0.74
N ALA A 283 -23.45 -18.20 -0.50
CA ALA A 283 -22.61 -18.77 -1.57
C ALA A 283 -21.11 -18.49 -1.37
N GLY A 284 -20.77 -17.48 -0.56
CA GLY A 284 -19.39 -17.11 -0.26
C GLY A 284 -18.66 -18.03 0.72
N ASP A 285 -19.37 -18.98 1.35
CA ASP A 285 -18.72 -19.93 2.25
C ASP A 285 -17.62 -20.71 1.53
N GLY A 286 -16.43 -20.76 2.13
CA GLY A 286 -15.27 -21.37 1.52
C GLY A 286 -14.52 -20.51 0.51
N TRP A 287 -14.93 -19.24 0.24
CA TRP A 287 -14.16 -18.30 -0.55
C TRP A 287 -12.73 -18.14 0.00
N MET A 288 -11.74 -18.30 -0.85
CA MET A 288 -10.34 -18.22 -0.47
C MET A 288 -9.61 -17.13 -1.23
N GLY A 289 -8.40 -16.80 -0.80
CA GLY A 289 -7.50 -15.97 -1.59
C GLY A 289 -6.24 -15.57 -0.86
N VAL A 290 -5.34 -14.97 -1.62
CA VAL A 290 -4.04 -14.51 -1.13
C VAL A 290 -4.14 -13.12 -0.54
N MET A 291 -3.55 -12.93 0.64
CA MET A 291 -3.35 -11.63 1.26
C MET A 291 -1.88 -11.43 1.61
N PRO A 292 -1.28 -10.29 1.27
CA PRO A 292 0.12 -9.99 1.59
C PRO A 292 0.33 -9.58 3.05
N TYR A 293 -0.72 -9.17 3.75
CA TYR A 293 -0.72 -8.76 5.15
C TYR A 293 -1.88 -9.40 5.91
N ARG A 294 -1.86 -9.29 7.23
CA ARG A 294 -2.88 -9.89 8.08
C ARG A 294 -4.24 -9.27 7.81
N TYR A 295 -5.25 -10.10 7.90
CA TYR A 295 -6.63 -9.65 7.98
C TYR A 295 -6.86 -8.92 9.32
N SER A 296 -7.71 -7.90 9.33
CA SER A 296 -7.86 -6.99 10.48
C SER A 296 -8.23 -7.68 11.80
N TYR A 297 -8.80 -8.86 11.73
CA TYR A 297 -9.15 -9.69 12.90
C TYR A 297 -8.16 -10.83 13.19
N ASP A 298 -7.19 -11.05 12.32
CA ASP A 298 -6.06 -11.96 12.60
C ASP A 298 -5.05 -11.25 13.49
N THR A 299 -5.26 -11.35 14.81
CA THR A 299 -4.60 -10.53 15.82
C THR A 299 -3.47 -11.23 16.55
N ALA A 300 -3.26 -12.53 16.29
CA ALA A 300 -2.28 -13.32 17.00
C ALA A 300 -0.88 -12.70 16.93
N GLY A 301 -0.43 -12.10 18.04
CA GLY A 301 0.90 -11.49 18.16
C GLY A 301 1.14 -10.24 17.31
N ALA A 302 0.11 -9.59 16.79
CA ALA A 302 0.22 -8.46 15.86
C ALA A 302 -0.13 -7.12 16.53
N ARG A 303 0.82 -6.52 17.24
CA ARG A 303 0.65 -5.20 17.91
C ARG A 303 0.27 -4.08 16.94
N GLY A 304 0.77 -4.14 15.68
CA GLY A 304 0.42 -3.17 14.63
C GLY A 304 -1.04 -3.29 14.21
N MET A 305 -1.59 -4.50 14.13
CA MET A 305 -3.01 -4.71 13.86
C MET A 305 -3.88 -4.21 15.02
N GLN A 306 -3.42 -4.33 16.27
CA GLN A 306 -4.11 -3.76 17.41
C GLN A 306 -4.11 -2.23 17.33
N ALA A 307 -2.96 -1.60 17.03
CA ALA A 307 -2.87 -0.15 16.87
C ALA A 307 -3.81 0.40 15.78
N ILE A 308 -3.93 -0.31 14.65
CA ILE A 308 -4.88 0.02 13.58
C ILE A 308 -6.31 0.03 14.11
N ARG A 309 -6.73 -1.03 14.81
CA ARG A 309 -8.10 -1.14 15.34
C ARG A 309 -8.39 -0.09 16.41
N ASP A 310 -7.48 0.10 17.33
CA ASP A 310 -7.66 1.06 18.43
C ASP A 310 -7.78 2.49 17.91
N PHE A 311 -6.95 2.82 16.89
CA PHE A 311 -7.04 4.13 16.25
C PHE A 311 -8.33 4.27 15.44
N ALA A 312 -8.67 3.27 14.63
CA ALA A 312 -9.90 3.29 13.83
C ALA A 312 -11.15 3.39 14.73
N ALA A 313 -11.22 2.64 15.82
CA ALA A 313 -12.34 2.71 16.78
C ALA A 313 -12.50 4.11 17.38
N LYS A 314 -11.38 4.81 17.64
CA LYS A 314 -11.39 6.17 18.18
C LYS A 314 -11.71 7.23 17.12
N ALA A 315 -11.06 7.17 15.97
CA ALA A 315 -11.17 8.17 14.92
C ALA A 315 -12.41 7.98 14.04
N ARG A 316 -12.91 6.76 13.95
CA ARG A 316 -14.01 6.32 13.07
C ARG A 316 -15.03 5.47 13.82
N PRO A 317 -15.69 5.98 14.86
CA PRO A 317 -16.57 5.18 15.72
C PRO A 317 -17.75 4.51 14.98
N GLN A 318 -18.13 5.03 13.81
CA GLN A 318 -19.14 4.42 12.94
C GLN A 318 -18.61 3.29 12.06
N MET A 319 -17.28 3.06 12.03
CA MET A 319 -16.66 1.98 11.26
C MET A 319 -16.81 0.67 12.03
N ALA A 320 -17.86 -0.09 11.73
CA ALA A 320 -18.13 -1.37 12.39
C ALA A 320 -17.09 -2.45 12.10
N TYR A 321 -16.27 -2.26 11.07
CA TYR A 321 -15.29 -3.20 10.58
C TYR A 321 -14.15 -2.45 9.89
N VAL A 322 -12.90 -2.84 10.18
CA VAL A 322 -11.71 -2.27 9.54
C VAL A 322 -11.45 -3.00 8.23
N PRO A 323 -11.72 -2.39 7.07
CA PRO A 323 -11.54 -3.04 5.77
C PRO A 323 -10.05 -3.24 5.44
N LEU A 324 -9.77 -4.20 4.56
CA LEU A 324 -8.40 -4.45 4.09
C LEU A 324 -7.78 -3.19 3.44
N PHE A 325 -8.60 -2.39 2.78
CA PHE A 325 -8.17 -1.14 2.14
C PHE A 325 -7.65 -0.11 3.15
N TYR A 326 -8.28 -0.02 4.32
CA TYR A 326 -7.79 0.83 5.42
C TYR A 326 -6.44 0.34 5.93
N THR A 327 -6.31 -0.99 6.16
CA THR A 327 -5.04 -1.61 6.57
C THR A 327 -3.94 -1.37 5.53
N HIS A 328 -4.28 -1.44 4.24
CA HIS A 328 -3.33 -1.14 3.16
C HIS A 328 -2.85 0.32 3.19
N GLY A 329 -3.76 1.28 3.28
CA GLY A 329 -3.42 2.71 3.40
C GLY A 329 -2.52 2.98 4.60
N TRP A 330 -2.82 2.36 5.75
CA TRP A 330 -1.99 2.45 6.96
C TRP A 330 -0.59 1.88 6.75
N LEU A 331 -0.48 0.69 6.14
CA LEU A 331 0.80 0.05 5.84
C LEU A 331 1.66 0.88 4.89
N VAL A 332 1.08 1.41 3.82
CA VAL A 332 1.78 2.31 2.89
C VAL A 332 2.28 3.57 3.62
N GLY A 333 1.43 4.17 4.47
CA GLY A 333 1.83 5.29 5.32
C GLY A 333 3.02 4.95 6.21
N SER A 334 3.03 3.74 6.79
CA SER A 334 4.14 3.28 7.62
C SER A 334 5.45 3.13 6.85
N ILE A 335 5.40 2.62 5.63
CA ILE A 335 6.59 2.49 4.75
C ILE A 335 7.09 3.87 4.34
N PHE A 336 6.20 4.79 3.91
CA PHE A 336 6.58 6.16 3.60
C PHE A 336 7.29 6.84 4.77
N CYS A 337 6.76 6.71 5.98
CA CYS A 337 7.36 7.31 7.16
C CYS A 337 8.69 6.68 7.53
N GLU A 338 8.82 5.35 7.44
CA GLU A 338 10.09 4.66 7.71
C GLU A 338 11.19 5.13 6.75
N VAL A 339 10.88 5.24 5.44
CA VAL A 339 11.80 5.74 4.43
C VAL A 339 12.22 7.19 4.72
N MET A 340 11.25 8.06 4.95
CA MET A 340 11.53 9.48 5.25
C MET A 340 12.33 9.64 6.55
N GLU A 341 12.01 8.85 7.57
CA GLU A 341 12.72 8.89 8.84
C GLU A 341 14.17 8.46 8.72
N ARG A 342 14.47 7.42 7.92
CA ARG A 342 15.85 7.01 7.62
C ARG A 342 16.63 8.11 6.93
N CYS A 343 16.06 8.77 5.91
CA CYS A 343 16.69 9.91 5.26
C CYS A 343 17.00 11.02 6.25
N LEU A 344 16.02 11.45 7.05
CA LEU A 344 16.18 12.57 7.97
C LEU A 344 17.16 12.27 9.11
N LYS A 345 17.16 11.05 9.65
CA LYS A 345 18.14 10.60 10.66
C LYS A 345 19.56 10.54 10.10
N ALA A 346 19.71 10.31 8.80
CA ALA A 346 20.99 10.36 8.11
C ALA A 346 21.37 11.79 7.63
N ASN A 347 20.62 12.82 8.05
CA ASN A 347 20.75 14.21 7.58
C ASN A 347 20.67 14.37 6.04
N GLN A 348 19.90 13.53 5.40
CA GLN A 348 19.66 13.56 3.96
C GLN A 348 18.33 14.26 3.64
N ALA A 349 18.32 15.03 2.53
CA ALA A 349 17.09 15.62 2.01
C ALA A 349 16.14 14.53 1.47
N LEU A 350 14.83 14.80 1.54
CA LEU A 350 13.79 13.92 1.03
C LEU A 350 13.68 14.05 -0.50
N THR A 351 14.66 13.51 -1.21
CA THR A 351 14.71 13.45 -2.68
C THR A 351 14.48 12.01 -3.15
N GLY A 352 14.08 11.82 -4.40
CA GLY A 352 13.88 10.49 -4.97
C GLY A 352 15.08 9.56 -4.77
N PRO A 353 16.31 9.95 -5.15
CA PRO A 353 17.50 9.11 -4.94
C PRO A 353 17.76 8.74 -3.48
N ASN A 354 17.66 9.69 -2.54
CA ASN A 354 17.89 9.42 -1.12
C ASN A 354 16.78 8.49 -0.56
N MET A 355 15.53 8.74 -0.91
CA MET A 355 14.41 7.90 -0.48
C MET A 355 14.48 6.50 -1.10
N LYS A 356 14.91 6.37 -2.35
CA LYS A 356 15.20 5.07 -2.97
C LYS A 356 16.27 4.31 -2.18
N ALA A 357 17.40 4.94 -1.89
CA ALA A 357 18.48 4.32 -1.12
C ALA A 357 18.01 3.93 0.30
N ALA A 358 17.21 4.78 0.96
CA ALA A 358 16.61 4.48 2.25
C ALA A 358 15.62 3.30 2.18
N LEU A 359 14.75 3.26 1.17
CA LEU A 359 13.83 2.15 0.91
C LEU A 359 14.61 0.83 0.73
N GLU A 360 15.63 0.84 -0.13
CA GLU A 360 16.47 -0.32 -0.43
C GLU A 360 17.34 -0.74 0.76
N SER A 361 17.54 0.11 1.75
CA SER A 361 18.22 -0.22 3.00
C SER A 361 17.35 -0.96 4.02
N ILE A 362 16.04 -1.00 3.81
CA ILE A 362 15.12 -1.69 4.71
C ILE A 362 15.35 -3.19 4.61
N ARG A 363 15.80 -3.78 5.72
CA ARG A 363 16.05 -5.21 5.90
C ARG A 363 15.49 -5.66 7.24
N ASN A 364 14.84 -6.80 7.24
CA ASN A 364 14.32 -7.44 8.47
C ASN A 364 13.49 -6.47 9.34
N TRP A 365 12.71 -5.60 8.71
CA TRP A 365 11.92 -4.58 9.38
C TRP A 365 10.62 -5.18 9.91
N ASP A 366 10.39 -5.01 11.23
CA ASP A 366 9.16 -5.41 11.89
C ASP A 366 8.07 -4.34 11.69
N THR A 367 7.03 -4.70 10.95
CA THR A 367 5.83 -3.86 10.75
C THR A 367 4.87 -3.91 11.94
N GLY A 368 5.29 -4.40 13.09
CA GLY A 368 4.42 -4.67 14.23
C GLY A 368 3.49 -5.87 14.00
N GLY A 369 3.89 -6.78 13.11
CA GLY A 369 3.13 -7.96 12.77
C GLY A 369 1.98 -7.72 11.78
N ILE A 370 1.88 -6.53 11.16
CA ILE A 370 0.93 -6.29 10.04
C ILE A 370 1.28 -7.25 8.89
N MET A 371 2.54 -7.28 8.50
CA MET A 371 3.07 -8.36 7.65
C MET A 371 3.34 -9.60 8.53
N GLY A 372 3.23 -10.77 7.94
CA GLY A 372 3.37 -12.03 8.68
C GLY A 372 4.74 -12.30 9.27
N ARG A 373 5.78 -11.70 8.70
CA ARG A 373 7.18 -11.79 9.11
C ARG A 373 7.84 -10.42 8.92
N PRO A 374 9.00 -10.16 9.54
CA PRO A 374 9.82 -9.00 9.22
C PRO A 374 10.15 -8.96 7.73
N VAL A 375 10.15 -7.77 7.14
CA VAL A 375 10.21 -7.57 5.69
C VAL A 375 11.47 -6.86 5.23
N SER A 376 11.79 -7.04 3.94
CA SER A 376 12.81 -6.30 3.23
C SER A 376 12.18 -5.62 2.02
N LEU A 377 12.55 -4.37 1.75
CA LEU A 377 12.09 -3.59 0.61
C LEU A 377 13.19 -3.34 -0.43
N ALA A 378 14.28 -4.13 -0.37
CA ALA A 378 15.40 -4.03 -1.29
C ALA A 378 15.04 -4.15 -2.77
N ARG A 379 13.97 -4.84 -3.08
CA ARG A 379 13.46 -5.05 -4.45
C ARG A 379 12.19 -4.27 -4.71
N HIS A 380 11.92 -3.21 -3.93
CA HIS A 380 10.73 -2.37 -4.03
C HIS A 380 9.39 -3.13 -3.90
N GLN A 381 9.41 -4.36 -3.43
CA GLN A 381 8.26 -5.21 -3.17
C GLN A 381 8.51 -6.13 -1.96
N ILE A 382 7.44 -6.75 -1.48
CA ILE A 382 7.50 -7.73 -0.39
C ILE A 382 6.91 -9.05 -0.92
N PRO A 383 7.74 -10.00 -1.42
CA PRO A 383 7.28 -11.18 -2.15
C PRO A 383 6.72 -12.26 -1.22
N MET A 384 5.74 -11.92 -0.40
CA MET A 384 5.15 -12.80 0.61
C MET A 384 3.62 -12.65 0.63
N GLY A 385 2.94 -13.77 0.82
CA GLY A 385 1.49 -13.78 1.05
C GLY A 385 1.05 -14.99 1.85
N ARG A 386 -0.21 -15.00 2.23
CA ARG A 386 -0.87 -16.08 2.97
C ARG A 386 -2.25 -16.32 2.38
N ILE A 387 -2.66 -17.58 2.30
CA ILE A 387 -4.02 -17.92 1.91
C ILE A 387 -4.93 -17.79 3.14
N TYR A 388 -6.02 -17.05 2.96
CA TYR A 388 -7.13 -17.00 3.90
C TYR A 388 -8.36 -17.65 3.27
N GLN A 389 -9.24 -18.18 4.11
CA GLN A 389 -10.51 -18.76 3.73
C GLN A 389 -11.62 -18.16 4.57
N TYR A 390 -12.72 -17.79 3.93
CA TYR A 390 -13.91 -17.31 4.61
C TYR A 390 -14.68 -18.49 5.21
N ASP A 391 -15.03 -18.34 6.47
CA ASP A 391 -15.90 -19.22 7.21
C ASP A 391 -17.22 -18.51 7.53
N ALA A 392 -18.31 -18.97 6.94
CA ALA A 392 -19.63 -18.38 7.12
C ALA A 392 -20.17 -18.52 8.56
N GLY A 393 -19.68 -19.49 9.34
CA GLY A 393 -20.06 -19.68 10.74
C GLY A 393 -19.54 -18.56 11.63
N SER A 394 -18.24 -18.24 11.53
CA SER A 394 -17.60 -17.13 12.25
C SER A 394 -17.79 -15.78 11.55
N LYS A 395 -18.15 -15.77 10.29
CA LYS A 395 -18.20 -14.59 9.39
C LYS A 395 -16.85 -13.86 9.25
N LEU A 396 -15.76 -14.59 9.36
CA LEU A 396 -14.40 -14.08 9.29
C LEU A 396 -13.57 -14.85 8.26
N LEU A 397 -12.53 -14.19 7.75
CA LEU A 397 -11.46 -14.82 6.99
C LEU A 397 -10.47 -15.44 7.96
N GLN A 398 -10.32 -16.76 7.91
CA GLN A 398 -9.40 -17.54 8.72
C GLN A 398 -8.15 -17.92 7.93
N PRO A 399 -6.97 -17.99 8.56
CA PRO A 399 -5.77 -18.50 7.91
C PRO A 399 -5.95 -19.93 7.40
N ALA A 400 -5.68 -20.16 6.12
CA ALA A 400 -5.74 -21.48 5.47
C ALA A 400 -4.36 -22.02 5.08
N SER A 401 -3.30 -21.23 5.22
CA SER A 401 -1.90 -21.63 5.03
C SER A 401 -0.97 -20.92 6.00
N ASP A 402 0.29 -21.33 6.06
CA ASP A 402 1.37 -20.50 6.55
C ASP A 402 1.68 -19.38 5.56
N TRP A 403 2.59 -18.47 5.97
CA TRP A 403 3.12 -17.44 5.09
C TRP A 403 4.04 -18.07 4.05
N ILE A 404 3.72 -17.84 2.78
CA ILE A 404 4.46 -18.32 1.61
C ILE A 404 5.26 -17.14 1.07
N THR A 405 6.58 -17.34 0.92
CA THR A 405 7.48 -16.35 0.31
C THR A 405 7.89 -16.87 -1.05
N MET A 406 7.75 -16.05 -2.08
CA MET A 406 8.25 -16.34 -3.42
C MET A 406 9.66 -15.78 -3.55
N GLU A 407 10.55 -16.56 -4.13
CA GLU A 407 11.86 -16.07 -4.56
C GLU A 407 11.64 -15.24 -5.83
N GLY A 408 11.75 -13.91 -5.72
CA GLY A 408 11.65 -13.00 -6.85
C GLY A 408 12.96 -12.82 -7.59
#